data_5e3041817c10a72cda7114291bac8b7a
#
_entry.id   5e3041817c10a72cda7114291bac8b7a
#
_cell.length_a   1.000
_cell.length_b   1.000
_cell.length_c   1.000
_cell.angle_alpha   90.00
_cell.angle_beta   90.00
_cell.angle_gamma   90.00
#
_symmetry.space_group_name_H-M   'P 1'
#
loop_
_entity.id
_entity.type
_entity.pdbx_description
1 polymer ?
#
loop_
_entity_poly.entity_id
_entity_poly.type
_entity_poly.pdbx_seq_one_letter_code
_entity_poly.pdbx_strand_id
1 'polypeptide(L)'
;FGRLSDRIGRTRVYFWGSLITAVAAFPGFWLMLNSQGSVMLVWLAIIIPFGILYAAVYGPEAALFCELFDAKVRYTGISFVYQFSGIFASGITPIIATALLKTGGGQPWLICLYVLFAGVVSAICAMLIGRSGQPAELDAAPAPSMPRGGLRKA
;
A
#
# COMPACT_ATOMS: atom_id res chain seq x y z
N PHE A 1 -10.96 4.63 -3.31
CA PHE A 1 -10.41 4.08 -2.06
C PHE A 1 -9.94 5.17 -1.09
N GLY A 2 -9.40 6.32 -1.54
CA GLY A 2 -9.00 7.41 -0.65
C GLY A 2 -10.15 7.88 0.26
N ARG A 3 -11.32 8.25 -0.29
CA ARG A 3 -12.51 8.64 0.50
C ARG A 3 -13.04 7.54 1.42
N LEU A 4 -12.84 6.29 1.05
CA LEU A 4 -13.22 5.14 1.89
C LEU A 4 -12.26 5.01 3.08
N SER A 5 -10.97 5.22 2.86
CA SER A 5 -9.96 5.17 3.90
C SER A 5 -10.13 6.28 4.94
N ASP A 6 -10.61 7.45 4.54
CA ASP A 6 -10.91 8.57 5.45
C ASP A 6 -12.11 8.27 6.39
N ARG A 7 -13.05 7.40 5.95
CA ARG A 7 -14.23 7.02 6.76
C ARG A 7 -14.01 5.82 7.66
N ILE A 8 -13.28 4.81 7.17
CA ILE A 8 -13.12 3.51 7.86
C ILE A 8 -11.83 3.49 8.68
N GLY A 9 -10.89 4.38 8.37
CA GLY A 9 -9.54 4.44 8.93
C GLY A 9 -8.53 3.91 7.92
N ARG A 10 -7.47 4.71 7.67
CA ARG A 10 -6.46 4.46 6.64
C ARG A 10 -5.72 3.14 6.86
N THR A 11 -5.35 2.85 8.10
CA THR A 11 -4.67 1.61 8.49
C THR A 11 -5.52 0.37 8.23
N ARG A 12 -6.85 0.44 8.48
CA ARG A 12 -7.75 -0.69 8.25
C ARG A 12 -7.92 -0.98 6.76
N VAL A 13 -8.08 0.05 5.93
CA VAL A 13 -8.21 -0.13 4.47
C VAL A 13 -6.91 -0.68 3.89
N TYR A 14 -5.77 -0.18 4.32
CA TYR A 14 -4.47 -0.69 3.92
C TYR A 14 -4.26 -2.15 4.34
N PHE A 15 -4.63 -2.52 5.57
CA PHE A 15 -4.55 -3.89 6.08
C PHE A 15 -5.36 -4.87 5.22
N TRP A 16 -6.65 -4.58 5.03
CA TRP A 16 -7.51 -5.44 4.22
C TRP A 16 -7.11 -5.44 2.76
N GLY A 17 -6.71 -4.30 2.22
CA GLY A 17 -6.22 -4.18 0.85
C GLY A 17 -5.00 -5.06 0.60
N SER A 18 -3.98 -5.02 1.47
CA SER A 18 -2.77 -5.83 1.35
C SER A 18 -3.06 -7.33 1.45
N LEU A 19 -3.92 -7.74 2.39
CA LEU A 19 -4.29 -9.13 2.57
C LEU A 19 -5.08 -9.68 1.37
N ILE A 20 -6.08 -8.95 0.91
CA ILE A 20 -6.90 -9.35 -0.25
C ILE A 20 -6.04 -9.41 -1.51
N THR A 21 -5.15 -8.44 -1.73
CA THR A 21 -4.24 -8.44 -2.88
C THR A 21 -3.29 -9.63 -2.85
N ALA A 22 -2.76 -9.97 -1.67
CA ALA A 22 -1.89 -11.13 -1.50
C ALA A 22 -2.58 -12.46 -1.81
N VAL A 23 -3.83 -12.63 -1.34
CA VAL A 23 -4.64 -13.82 -1.62
C VAL A 23 -5.05 -13.88 -3.10
N ALA A 24 -5.37 -12.73 -3.71
CA ALA A 24 -5.77 -12.64 -5.12
C ALA A 24 -4.64 -12.99 -6.10
N ALA A 25 -3.38 -13.02 -5.65
CA ALA A 25 -2.27 -13.49 -6.46
C ALA A 25 -2.46 -14.94 -6.93
N PHE A 26 -3.02 -15.82 -6.09
CA PHE A 26 -3.25 -17.22 -6.44
C PHE A 26 -4.22 -17.40 -7.61
N PRO A 27 -5.48 -16.90 -7.56
CA PRO A 27 -6.39 -16.98 -8.68
C PRO A 27 -5.89 -16.18 -9.89
N GLY A 28 -5.19 -15.08 -9.71
CA GLY A 28 -4.59 -14.32 -10.79
C GLY A 28 -3.59 -15.13 -11.61
N PHE A 29 -2.60 -15.75 -10.97
CA PHE A 29 -1.64 -16.62 -11.65
C PHE A 29 -2.28 -17.88 -12.20
N TRP A 30 -3.22 -18.48 -11.49
CA TRP A 30 -3.98 -19.64 -12.00
C TRP A 30 -4.74 -19.30 -13.28
N LEU A 31 -5.43 -18.17 -13.32
CA LEU A 31 -6.14 -17.70 -14.49
C LEU A 31 -5.19 -17.43 -15.66
N MET A 32 -4.01 -16.87 -15.38
CA MET A 32 -2.98 -16.59 -16.37
C MET A 32 -2.42 -17.88 -17.00
N LEU A 33 -2.17 -18.93 -16.19
CA LEU A 33 -1.70 -20.23 -16.67
C LEU A 33 -2.76 -20.97 -17.50
N ASN A 34 -4.03 -20.84 -17.15
CA ASN A 34 -5.13 -21.49 -17.83
C ASN A 34 -5.76 -20.65 -18.95
N SER A 35 -5.14 -19.55 -19.33
CA SER A 35 -5.66 -18.63 -20.35
C SER A 35 -5.70 -19.23 -21.76
N GLN A 36 -4.94 -20.31 -22.04
CA GLN A 36 -4.85 -21.00 -23.33
C GLN A 36 -4.72 -20.05 -24.53
N GLY A 37 -4.01 -18.92 -24.34
CA GLY A 37 -3.83 -17.90 -25.37
C GLY A 37 -5.00 -16.89 -25.49
N SER A 38 -5.99 -16.96 -24.62
CA SER A 38 -7.05 -15.95 -24.59
C SER A 38 -6.53 -14.65 -23.97
N VAL A 39 -6.36 -13.62 -24.79
CA VAL A 39 -5.91 -12.29 -24.39
C VAL A 39 -6.85 -11.70 -23.32
N MET A 40 -8.15 -11.95 -23.41
CA MET A 40 -9.13 -11.44 -22.47
C MET A 40 -8.92 -12.00 -21.05
N LEU A 41 -8.62 -13.30 -20.92
CA LEU A 41 -8.35 -13.90 -19.61
C LEU A 41 -7.05 -13.38 -18.99
N VAL A 42 -6.03 -13.14 -19.81
CA VAL A 42 -4.76 -12.52 -19.35
C VAL A 42 -5.02 -11.09 -18.85
N TRP A 43 -5.82 -10.31 -19.59
CA TRP A 43 -6.19 -8.96 -19.15
C TRP A 43 -6.94 -8.96 -17.82
N LEU A 44 -7.89 -9.84 -17.63
CA LEU A 44 -8.63 -9.99 -16.36
C LEU A 44 -7.69 -10.40 -15.22
N ALA A 45 -6.78 -11.33 -15.48
CA ALA A 45 -5.79 -11.79 -14.50
C ALA A 45 -4.85 -10.66 -14.01
N ILE A 46 -4.64 -9.64 -14.83
CA ILE A 46 -3.79 -8.48 -14.49
C ILE A 46 -4.63 -7.35 -13.89
N ILE A 47 -5.76 -6.99 -14.52
CA ILE A 47 -6.56 -5.83 -14.13
C ILE A 47 -7.17 -6.01 -12.73
N ILE A 48 -7.64 -7.20 -12.40
CA ILE A 48 -8.29 -7.43 -11.10
C ILE A 48 -7.29 -7.24 -9.94
N PRO A 49 -6.14 -7.94 -9.88
CA PRO A 49 -5.20 -7.76 -8.77
C PRO A 49 -4.51 -6.39 -8.80
N PHE A 50 -4.02 -5.94 -9.94
CA PHE A 50 -3.22 -4.72 -10.04
C PHE A 50 -4.06 -3.46 -10.27
N GLY A 51 -5.14 -3.52 -11.01
CA GLY A 51 -5.98 -2.35 -11.26
C GLY A 51 -6.92 -2.03 -10.11
N ILE A 52 -7.56 -3.03 -9.53
CA ILE A 52 -8.61 -2.82 -8.52
C ILE A 52 -8.07 -3.02 -7.10
N LEU A 53 -7.47 -4.18 -6.82
CA LEU A 53 -7.06 -4.51 -5.45
C LEU A 53 -5.82 -3.75 -5.01
N TYR A 54 -4.84 -3.58 -5.87
CA TYR A 54 -3.66 -2.79 -5.59
C TYR A 54 -3.97 -1.30 -5.37
N ALA A 55 -4.99 -0.77 -6.05
CA ALA A 55 -5.46 0.59 -5.82
C ALA A 55 -5.99 0.81 -4.39
N ALA A 56 -6.51 -0.24 -3.74
CA ALA A 56 -6.94 -0.18 -2.33
C ALA A 56 -5.76 -0.04 -1.35
N VAL A 57 -4.59 -0.54 -1.73
CA VAL A 57 -3.33 -0.39 -0.97
C VAL A 57 -2.69 0.96 -1.26
N TYR A 58 -2.51 1.27 -2.54
CA TYR A 58 -1.79 2.46 -2.98
C TYR A 58 -2.53 3.78 -2.66
N GLY A 59 -3.88 3.74 -2.66
CA GLY A 59 -4.70 4.92 -2.39
C GLY A 59 -4.48 5.55 -1.00
N PRO A 60 -4.53 4.78 0.09
CA PRO A 60 -4.29 5.30 1.45
C PRO A 60 -2.80 5.40 1.82
N GLU A 61 -1.87 4.77 1.09
CA GLU A 61 -0.46 4.64 1.44
C GLU A 61 0.23 5.98 1.64
N ALA A 62 0.13 6.89 0.67
CA ALA A 62 0.76 8.19 0.75
C ALA A 62 0.26 9.02 1.94
N ALA A 63 -1.04 8.96 2.20
CA ALA A 63 -1.66 9.66 3.31
C ALA A 63 -1.27 9.03 4.66
N LEU A 64 -1.19 7.70 4.73
CA LEU A 64 -0.71 6.98 5.92
C LEU A 64 0.73 7.37 6.26
N PHE A 65 1.61 7.43 5.26
CA PHE A 65 3.00 7.85 5.47
C PHE A 65 3.11 9.32 5.90
N CYS A 66 2.24 10.19 5.39
CA CYS A 66 2.18 11.59 5.84
C CYS A 66 1.80 11.73 7.32
N GLU A 67 1.03 10.80 7.86
CA GLU A 67 0.64 10.77 9.28
C GLU A 67 1.73 10.21 10.20
N LEU A 68 2.63 9.37 9.66
CA LEU A 68 3.71 8.75 10.44
C LEU A 68 4.89 9.69 10.71
N PHE A 69 5.05 10.74 9.92
CA PHE A 69 6.18 11.64 10.02
C PHE A 69 5.76 13.04 10.48
N ASP A 70 6.49 13.60 11.44
CA ASP A 70 6.36 14.99 11.84
C ASP A 70 6.52 15.96 10.67
N ALA A 71 5.79 17.09 10.70
CA ALA A 71 5.77 18.07 9.63
C ALA A 71 7.18 18.55 9.21
N LYS A 72 8.12 18.62 10.16
CA LYS A 72 9.51 19.08 9.93
C LYS A 72 10.32 18.12 9.07
N VAL A 73 10.10 16.82 9.21
CA VAL A 73 10.89 15.75 8.55
C VAL A 73 10.09 14.94 7.54
N ARG A 74 8.82 15.25 7.35
CA ARG A 74 7.87 14.49 6.55
C ARG A 74 8.35 14.24 5.12
N TYR A 75 8.78 15.29 4.43
CA TYR A 75 9.21 15.15 3.03
C TYR A 75 10.47 14.29 2.91
N THR A 76 11.45 14.50 3.78
CA THR A 76 12.69 13.72 3.78
C THR A 76 12.42 12.28 4.19
N GLY A 77 11.60 12.06 5.21
CA GLY A 77 11.24 10.73 5.69
C GLY A 77 10.50 9.92 4.64
N ILE A 78 9.48 10.49 4.02
CA ILE A 78 8.71 9.82 2.96
C ILE A 78 9.60 9.51 1.75
N SER A 79 10.40 10.49 1.30
CA SER A 79 11.33 10.28 0.18
C SER A 79 12.32 9.16 0.47
N PHE A 80 12.88 9.11 1.68
CA PHE A 80 13.80 8.06 2.09
C PHE A 80 13.12 6.68 2.07
N VAL A 81 11.91 6.56 2.64
CA VAL A 81 11.17 5.29 2.66
C VAL A 81 10.87 4.80 1.24
N TYR A 82 10.38 5.66 0.34
CA TYR A 82 10.09 5.27 -1.04
C TYR A 82 11.36 4.88 -1.81
N GLN A 83 12.45 5.62 -1.68
CA GLN A 83 13.68 5.29 -2.39
C GLN A 83 14.34 4.03 -1.83
N PHE A 84 14.39 3.89 -0.52
CA PHE A 84 14.98 2.73 0.13
C PHE A 84 14.20 1.45 -0.15
N SER A 85 12.87 1.50 -0.01
CA SER A 85 12.01 0.35 -0.35
C SER A 85 12.05 0.01 -1.84
N GLY A 86 12.18 1.02 -2.72
CA GLY A 86 12.31 0.84 -4.16
C GLY A 86 13.51 -0.01 -4.55
N ILE A 87 14.66 0.14 -3.89
CA ILE A 87 15.86 -0.66 -4.15
C ILE A 87 15.56 -2.14 -3.92
N PHE A 88 14.90 -2.49 -2.83
CA PHE A 88 14.54 -3.87 -2.50
C PHE A 88 13.39 -4.38 -3.36
N ALA A 89 12.32 -3.61 -3.51
CA ALA A 89 11.14 -4.03 -4.24
C ALA A 89 11.38 -4.12 -5.76
N SER A 90 12.06 -3.13 -6.36
CA SER A 90 12.30 -3.13 -7.81
C SER A 90 13.56 -3.88 -8.21
N GLY A 91 14.62 -3.80 -7.39
CA GLY A 91 15.92 -4.41 -7.72
C GLY A 91 15.97 -5.90 -7.42
N ILE A 92 15.59 -6.31 -6.22
CA ILE A 92 15.78 -7.68 -5.75
C ILE A 92 14.60 -8.60 -6.14
N THR A 93 13.38 -8.09 -6.17
CA THR A 93 12.18 -8.90 -6.46
C THR A 93 12.24 -9.64 -7.80
N PRO A 94 12.69 -9.07 -8.93
CA PRO A 94 12.80 -9.82 -10.18
C PRO A 94 13.78 -11.00 -10.10
N ILE A 95 14.87 -10.83 -9.35
CA ILE A 95 15.87 -11.88 -9.13
C ILE A 95 15.26 -13.02 -8.31
N ILE A 96 14.59 -12.67 -7.21
CA ILE A 96 13.89 -13.65 -6.36
C ILE A 96 12.81 -14.38 -7.17
N ALA A 97 11.99 -13.65 -7.92
CA ALA A 97 10.92 -14.23 -8.73
C ALA A 97 11.46 -15.23 -9.77
N THR A 98 12.56 -14.87 -10.43
CA THR A 98 13.21 -15.76 -11.41
C THR A 98 13.81 -17.00 -10.74
N ALA A 99 14.43 -16.85 -9.58
CA ALA A 99 14.96 -17.97 -8.81
C ALA A 99 13.86 -18.91 -8.33
N LEU A 100 12.76 -18.37 -7.79
CA LEU A 100 11.60 -19.12 -7.34
C LEU A 100 10.92 -19.87 -8.49
N LEU A 101 10.83 -19.24 -9.67
CA LEU A 101 10.25 -19.88 -10.85
C LEU A 101 11.10 -21.08 -11.31
N LYS A 102 12.42 -20.95 -11.32
CA LYS A 102 13.35 -22.04 -11.63
C LYS A 102 13.24 -23.18 -10.62
N THR A 103 13.22 -22.86 -9.32
CA THR A 103 13.12 -23.87 -8.25
C THR A 103 11.74 -24.54 -8.25
N GLY A 104 10.68 -23.82 -8.63
CA GLY A 104 9.32 -24.35 -8.73
C GLY A 104 9.05 -25.18 -10.01
N GLY A 105 10.07 -25.48 -10.81
CA GLY A 105 9.89 -26.24 -12.06
C GLY A 105 9.07 -25.50 -13.12
N GLY A 106 9.14 -24.16 -13.15
CA GLY A 106 8.37 -23.31 -14.05
C GLY A 106 6.96 -22.99 -13.56
N GLN A 107 6.59 -23.49 -12.38
CA GLN A 107 5.28 -23.21 -11.79
C GLN A 107 5.34 -21.96 -10.89
N PRO A 108 4.37 -21.03 -10.96
CA PRO A 108 4.40 -19.78 -10.22
C PRO A 108 3.96 -19.90 -8.75
N TRP A 109 3.66 -21.08 -8.23
CA TRP A 109 3.14 -21.25 -6.88
C TRP A 109 4.09 -20.71 -5.80
N LEU A 110 5.40 -20.79 -5.98
CA LEU A 110 6.39 -20.22 -5.08
C LEU A 110 6.38 -18.69 -5.11
N ILE A 111 6.10 -18.10 -6.27
CA ILE A 111 5.92 -16.65 -6.41
C ILE A 111 4.65 -16.21 -5.68
N CYS A 112 3.55 -16.95 -5.80
CA CYS A 112 2.33 -16.68 -5.04
C CYS A 112 2.58 -16.72 -3.52
N LEU A 113 3.36 -17.70 -3.06
CA LEU A 113 3.72 -17.82 -1.65
C LEU A 113 4.58 -16.63 -1.19
N TYR A 114 5.52 -16.18 -2.01
CA TYR A 114 6.32 -14.99 -1.73
C TYR A 114 5.45 -13.71 -1.64
N VAL A 115 4.52 -13.52 -2.57
CA VAL A 115 3.57 -12.40 -2.55
C VAL A 115 2.67 -12.46 -1.32
N LEU A 116 2.20 -13.66 -0.96
CA LEU A 116 1.41 -13.88 0.25
C LEU A 116 2.21 -13.50 1.51
N PHE A 117 3.44 -13.96 1.60
CA PHE A 117 4.32 -13.61 2.73
C PHE A 117 4.54 -12.10 2.83
N ALA A 118 4.86 -11.44 1.72
CA ALA A 118 5.03 -9.98 1.69
C ALA A 118 3.74 -9.23 2.10
N GLY A 119 2.58 -9.69 1.62
CA GLY A 119 1.29 -9.10 1.99
C GLY A 119 0.93 -9.30 3.47
N VAL A 120 1.23 -10.46 4.04
CA VAL A 120 1.04 -10.73 5.48
C VAL A 120 1.96 -9.85 6.33
N VAL A 121 3.23 -9.72 5.97
CA VAL A 121 4.17 -8.82 6.66
C VAL A 121 3.68 -7.37 6.60
N SER A 122 3.23 -6.90 5.43
CA SER A 122 2.66 -5.57 5.25
C SER A 122 1.41 -5.36 6.12
N ALA A 123 0.52 -6.35 6.17
CA ALA A 123 -0.67 -6.31 7.01
C ALA A 123 -0.33 -6.26 8.51
N ILE A 124 0.64 -7.04 8.97
CA ILE A 124 1.11 -7.01 10.36
C ILE A 124 1.69 -5.64 10.70
N CYS A 125 2.52 -5.07 9.84
CA CYS A 125 3.07 -3.71 10.02
C CYS A 125 1.95 -2.68 10.15
N ALA A 126 0.93 -2.75 9.29
CA ALA A 126 -0.22 -1.87 9.36
C ALA A 126 -0.99 -2.01 10.68
N MET A 127 -1.18 -3.23 11.17
CA MET A 127 -1.80 -3.47 12.49
C MET A 127 -1.00 -2.88 13.64
N LEU A 128 0.32 -3.01 13.61
CA LEU A 128 1.20 -2.46 14.64
C LEU A 128 1.13 -0.94 14.65
N ILE A 129 1.16 -0.30 13.49
CA ILE A 129 1.00 1.15 13.35
C ILE A 129 -0.36 1.61 13.92
N GLY A 130 -1.44 0.91 13.57
CA GLY A 130 -2.78 1.23 14.07
C GLY A 130 -2.95 1.06 15.59
N ARG A 131 -2.13 0.20 16.21
CA ARG A 131 -2.11 -0.02 17.66
C ARG A 131 -1.27 0.99 18.43
N SER A 132 -0.22 1.52 17.81
CA SER A 132 0.71 2.48 18.45
C SER A 132 0.08 3.85 18.71
N GLY A 133 -1.18 4.04 18.32
CA GLY A 133 -1.91 5.29 18.49
C GLY A 133 -1.36 6.37 17.56
N GLN A 134 -2.20 6.93 16.73
CA GLN A 134 -1.92 8.25 16.16
C GLN A 134 -1.64 9.20 17.32
N PRO A 135 -0.56 9.99 17.28
CA PRO A 135 -0.41 11.06 18.26
C PRO A 135 -1.67 11.93 18.18
N ALA A 136 -2.43 11.95 19.26
CA ALA A 136 -3.66 12.74 19.40
C ALA A 136 -3.41 14.27 19.39
N GLU A 137 -2.29 14.69 18.87
CA GLU A 137 -1.77 16.06 18.95
C GLU A 137 -2.15 16.95 17.75
N LEU A 138 -2.74 16.37 16.69
CA LEU A 138 -3.18 17.18 15.54
C LEU A 138 -4.55 17.81 15.72
N ASP A 139 -5.36 17.32 16.66
CA ASP A 139 -6.69 17.88 16.95
C ASP A 139 -6.67 18.93 18.08
N ALA A 140 -5.56 19.12 18.78
CA ALA A 140 -5.45 19.98 19.94
C ALA A 140 -4.73 21.32 19.68
N ALA A 141 -4.33 21.62 18.46
CA ALA A 141 -3.86 22.97 18.13
C ALA A 141 -5.08 23.89 18.00
N PRO A 142 -5.39 24.77 18.97
CA PRO A 142 -6.43 25.78 18.77
C PRO A 142 -6.03 26.59 17.55
N ALA A 143 -6.97 26.74 16.62
CA ALA A 143 -6.77 27.59 15.45
C ALA A 143 -6.19 28.93 15.91
N PRO A 144 -5.08 29.41 15.31
CA PRO A 144 -4.51 30.68 15.68
C PRO A 144 -5.62 31.73 15.55
N SER A 145 -6.01 32.33 16.67
CA SER A 145 -6.97 33.43 16.70
C SER A 145 -6.43 34.54 15.81
N MET A 146 -6.95 34.65 14.60
CA MET A 146 -6.65 35.78 13.75
C MET A 146 -6.96 37.06 14.54
N PRO A 147 -6.04 37.98 14.70
CA PRO A 147 -6.36 39.25 15.30
C PRO A 147 -7.45 39.89 14.44
N ARG A 148 -8.64 40.10 15.01
CA ARG A 148 -9.67 40.88 14.40
C ARG A 148 -9.13 42.29 14.20
N GLY A 149 -8.53 42.50 13.02
CA GLY A 149 -8.06 43.80 12.60
C GLY A 149 -9.24 44.75 12.63
N GLY A 150 -9.20 45.65 13.61
CA GLY A 150 -10.15 46.72 13.68
C GLY A 150 -10.09 47.54 12.40
N LEU A 151 -11.15 47.48 11.62
CA LEU A 151 -11.45 48.51 10.62
C LEU A 151 -11.68 49.85 11.38
N ARG A 152 -10.59 50.58 11.62
CA ARG A 152 -10.67 51.96 12.05
C ARG A 152 -11.12 52.77 10.85
N LYS A 153 -12.39 53.19 10.87
CA LYS A 153 -12.93 54.20 9.96
C LYS A 153 -12.16 55.51 10.17
N ALA A 154 -11.59 56.01 9.11
CA ALA A 154 -11.28 57.42 8.91
C ALA A 154 -11.72 57.82 7.51
#